data_a64b02fb60dbb2c570fcac1a217dc4ac
#
_entry.id   a64b02fb60dbb2c570fcac1a217dc4ac
#
_cell.length_a   1.000
_cell.length_b   1.000
_cell.length_c   1.000
_cell.angle_alpha   90.00
_cell.angle_beta   90.00
_cell.angle_gamma   90.00
#
_symmetry.space_group_name_H-M   'P 1'
#
loop_
_entity.id
_entity.type
_entity.pdbx_description
1 polymer ?
#
loop_
_entity_poly.entity_id
_entity_poly.type
_entity_poly.pdbx_seq_one_letter_code
_entity_poly.pdbx_strand_id
1 'polypeptide(L)'
;MTHIENIPHILQNGITHTTSEYANPDFVPIGDGSLITTRNNFILNNGTRLGEYIPFYFGVRTPMLYVVQNGFNLVAPTSAENIVYCVSSVQKIIDLQLDFVFTDGHAVDGFSSQYTVADIQNIDTILDKNAINAKYWKDENDLDKKRRKEAEFWVLGDISLHAILGYITYQRKCKKQDNHLWCRCYQCSY
;
A
#
# COMPACT_ATOMS: atom_id res chain seq x y z
N MET A 1 -2.72 -2.80 -0.01
CA MET A 1 -3.33 -4.07 0.47
C MET A 1 -4.50 -3.75 1.39
N THR A 2 -5.52 -4.62 1.38
CA THR A 2 -6.75 -4.47 2.15
C THR A 2 -7.31 -5.85 2.54
N HIS A 3 -8.28 -5.89 3.46
CA HIS A 3 -9.02 -7.12 3.78
C HIS A 3 -9.95 -7.51 2.63
N ILE A 4 -10.13 -8.80 2.40
CA ILE A 4 -10.97 -9.31 1.31
C ILE A 4 -12.43 -8.83 1.40
N GLU A 5 -12.94 -8.63 2.61
CA GLU A 5 -14.31 -8.13 2.84
C GLU A 5 -14.52 -6.67 2.37
N ASN A 6 -13.45 -5.91 2.15
CA ASN A 6 -13.54 -4.56 1.59
C ASN A 6 -13.69 -4.57 0.06
N ILE A 7 -13.42 -5.69 -0.62
CA ILE A 7 -13.42 -5.78 -2.09
C ILE A 7 -14.77 -5.50 -2.72
N PRO A 8 -15.92 -5.99 -2.18
CA PRO A 8 -17.23 -5.66 -2.76
C PRO A 8 -17.48 -4.15 -2.84
N HIS A 9 -17.13 -3.42 -1.78
CA HIS A 9 -17.24 -1.96 -1.78
C HIS A 9 -16.30 -1.32 -2.81
N ILE A 10 -15.03 -1.75 -2.84
CA ILE A 10 -14.02 -1.23 -3.78
C ILE A 10 -14.44 -1.44 -5.23
N LEU A 11 -15.07 -2.56 -5.56
CA LEU A 11 -15.56 -2.85 -6.91
C LEU A 11 -16.73 -1.94 -7.35
N GLN A 12 -17.45 -1.34 -6.41
CA GLN A 12 -18.56 -0.43 -6.68
C GLN A 12 -18.13 1.04 -6.66
N ASN A 13 -17.31 1.42 -5.67
CA ASN A 13 -17.03 2.82 -5.34
C ASN A 13 -15.56 3.23 -5.55
N GLY A 14 -14.67 2.30 -5.89
CA GLY A 14 -13.23 2.52 -5.83
C GLY A 14 -12.68 2.43 -4.41
N ILE A 15 -11.43 2.87 -4.20
CA ILE A 15 -10.85 2.95 -2.86
C ILE A 15 -11.22 4.30 -2.30
N THR A 16 -12.11 4.32 -1.30
CA THR A 16 -12.65 5.54 -0.73
C THR A 16 -11.96 5.89 0.58
N HIS A 17 -11.76 7.19 0.80
CA HIS A 17 -11.23 7.70 2.07
C HIS A 17 -12.30 7.65 3.17
N THR A 18 -11.87 7.59 4.43
CA THR A 18 -12.81 7.51 5.58
C THR A 18 -13.70 8.75 5.75
N THR A 19 -13.32 9.90 5.17
CA THR A 19 -14.09 11.14 5.19
C THR A 19 -14.93 11.35 3.94
N SER A 20 -14.88 10.41 2.97
CA SER A 20 -15.69 10.47 1.75
C SER A 20 -17.17 10.27 2.04
N GLU A 21 -18.02 10.89 1.24
CA GLU A 21 -19.46 10.58 1.23
C GLU A 21 -19.75 9.14 0.80
N TYR A 22 -18.81 8.51 0.10
CA TYR A 22 -18.84 7.11 -0.32
C TYR A 22 -18.00 6.19 0.58
N ALA A 23 -17.63 6.64 1.79
CA ALA A 23 -16.84 5.83 2.70
C ALA A 23 -17.48 4.47 2.97
N ASN A 24 -16.65 3.42 3.06
CA ASN A 24 -17.12 2.08 3.39
C ASN A 24 -17.56 2.02 4.87
N PRO A 25 -18.87 1.89 5.18
CA PRO A 25 -19.34 1.82 6.57
C PRO A 25 -18.90 0.53 7.27
N ASP A 26 -18.65 -0.54 6.51
CA ASP A 26 -18.27 -1.86 7.00
C ASP A 26 -16.76 -2.14 6.78
N PHE A 27 -15.92 -1.08 6.75
CA PHE A 27 -14.50 -1.20 6.49
C PHE A 27 -13.80 -2.08 7.53
N VAL A 28 -13.14 -3.14 7.06
CA VAL A 28 -12.32 -4.04 7.89
C VAL A 28 -10.85 -3.63 7.80
N PRO A 29 -10.26 -3.04 8.85
CA PRO A 29 -8.86 -2.64 8.87
C PRO A 29 -7.93 -3.85 9.03
N ILE A 30 -6.76 -3.80 8.39
CA ILE A 30 -5.68 -4.80 8.56
C ILE A 30 -4.35 -4.17 8.95
N GLY A 31 -4.33 -2.87 9.26
CA GLY A 31 -3.11 -2.13 9.58
C GLY A 31 -2.82 -2.00 11.06
N ASP A 32 -1.65 -1.45 11.37
CA ASP A 32 -1.27 -1.07 12.72
C ASP A 32 -1.99 0.25 13.11
N GLY A 33 -2.91 0.18 14.08
CA GLY A 33 -3.71 1.31 14.53
C GLY A 33 -2.88 2.47 15.08
N SER A 34 -1.72 2.19 15.70
CA SER A 34 -0.82 3.22 16.22
C SER A 34 -0.16 4.00 15.08
N LEU A 35 0.26 3.30 14.02
CA LEU A 35 0.79 3.92 12.79
C LEU A 35 -0.28 4.71 12.06
N ILE A 36 -1.51 4.21 11.98
CA ILE A 36 -2.64 4.94 11.38
C ILE A 36 -2.86 6.25 12.12
N THR A 37 -2.88 6.23 13.47
CA THR A 37 -3.02 7.45 14.28
C THR A 37 -1.86 8.43 14.06
N THR A 38 -0.63 7.94 14.01
CA THR A 38 0.55 8.77 13.75
C THR A 38 0.45 9.44 12.38
N ARG A 39 0.08 8.70 11.34
CA ARG A 39 -0.10 9.20 9.97
C ARG A 39 -1.20 10.23 9.87
N ASN A 40 -2.33 10.01 10.54
CA ASN A 40 -3.46 10.94 10.55
C ASN A 40 -3.09 12.33 11.08
N ASN A 41 -2.08 12.42 11.94
CA ASN A 41 -1.62 13.67 12.54
C ASN A 41 -0.34 14.23 11.89
N PHE A 42 0.29 13.49 10.99
CA PHE A 42 1.53 13.91 10.35
C PHE A 42 1.24 14.96 9.27
N ILE A 43 1.92 16.13 9.36
CA ILE A 43 1.78 17.23 8.41
C ILE A 43 2.86 17.09 7.35
N LEU A 44 2.46 17.06 6.10
CA LEU A 44 3.35 17.04 4.94
C LEU A 44 3.94 18.43 4.66
N ASN A 45 5.00 18.52 3.86
CA ASN A 45 5.65 19.76 3.48
C ASN A 45 4.71 20.73 2.73
N ASN A 46 3.67 20.21 2.08
CA ASN A 46 2.64 21.01 1.42
C ASN A 46 1.54 21.53 2.38
N GLY A 47 1.64 21.24 3.68
CA GLY A 47 0.72 21.69 4.72
C GLY A 47 -0.53 20.79 4.89
N THR A 48 -0.74 19.76 4.06
CA THR A 48 -1.85 18.81 4.22
C THR A 48 -1.49 17.71 5.22
N ARG A 49 -2.49 17.03 5.74
CA ARG A 49 -2.28 15.88 6.64
C ARG A 49 -2.11 14.60 5.84
N LEU A 50 -1.15 13.78 6.21
CA LEU A 50 -0.92 12.48 5.57
C LEU A 50 -2.15 11.56 5.70
N GLY A 51 -2.96 11.74 6.75
CA GLY A 51 -4.21 11.04 6.94
C GLY A 51 -5.32 11.35 5.92
N GLU A 52 -5.14 12.37 5.07
CA GLU A 52 -6.08 12.71 3.97
C GLU A 52 -5.78 11.91 2.69
N TYR A 53 -4.71 11.11 2.71
CA TYR A 53 -4.24 10.36 1.54
C TYR A 53 -4.44 8.85 1.73
N ILE A 54 -4.60 8.16 0.61
CA ILE A 54 -4.63 6.70 0.53
C ILE A 54 -3.24 6.18 0.17
N PRO A 55 -2.62 5.32 1.02
CA PRO A 55 -1.26 4.83 0.84
C PRO A 55 -1.15 3.66 -0.13
N PHE A 56 -0.10 3.72 -0.96
CA PHE A 56 0.44 2.59 -1.71
C PHE A 56 1.90 2.37 -1.36
N TYR A 57 2.37 1.14 -1.52
CA TYR A 57 3.78 0.79 -1.46
C TYR A 57 4.32 0.50 -2.85
N PHE A 58 5.54 0.91 -3.12
CA PHE A 58 6.23 0.54 -4.36
C PHE A 58 6.64 -0.94 -4.39
N GLY A 59 6.82 -1.56 -3.23
CA GLY A 59 7.23 -2.96 -3.09
C GLY A 59 6.06 -3.89 -2.74
N VAL A 60 6.11 -5.12 -3.26
CA VAL A 60 5.09 -6.14 -2.99
C VAL A 60 5.27 -6.84 -1.64
N ARG A 61 6.50 -6.86 -1.10
CA ARG A 61 6.85 -7.49 0.18
C ARG A 61 7.29 -6.43 1.17
N THR A 62 6.33 -5.79 1.80
CA THR A 62 6.61 -4.72 2.77
C THR A 62 6.75 -5.29 4.19
N PRO A 63 7.49 -4.63 5.09
CA PRO A 63 7.47 -4.95 6.51
C PRO A 63 6.06 -4.97 7.10
N MET A 64 5.16 -4.11 6.62
CA MET A 64 3.75 -4.09 7.05
C MET A 64 3.02 -5.40 6.71
N LEU A 65 3.26 -6.01 5.54
CA LEU A 65 2.68 -7.32 5.23
C LEU A 65 3.10 -8.37 6.25
N TYR A 66 4.39 -8.36 6.63
CA TYR A 66 4.90 -9.26 7.65
C TYR A 66 4.22 -9.04 9.02
N VAL A 67 4.05 -7.78 9.43
CA VAL A 67 3.33 -7.41 10.65
C VAL A 67 1.88 -7.93 10.64
N VAL A 68 1.16 -7.68 9.55
CA VAL A 68 -0.24 -8.07 9.39
C VAL A 68 -0.40 -9.60 9.39
N GLN A 69 0.49 -10.35 8.75
CA GLN A 69 0.39 -11.81 8.70
C GLN A 69 0.77 -12.48 10.02
N ASN A 70 1.70 -11.92 10.78
CA ASN A 70 2.26 -12.54 11.99
C ASN A 70 1.72 -11.96 13.31
N GLY A 71 0.94 -10.88 13.27
CA GLY A 71 0.34 -10.30 14.46
C GLY A 71 1.30 -9.53 15.35
N PHE A 72 2.31 -8.86 14.79
CA PHE A 72 3.22 -8.00 15.56
C PHE A 72 2.58 -6.64 15.88
N ASN A 73 3.13 -5.95 16.89
CA ASN A 73 2.71 -4.61 17.33
C ASN A 73 1.22 -4.51 17.69
N LEU A 74 0.67 -5.53 18.34
CA LEU A 74 -0.74 -5.62 18.73
C LEU A 74 -1.72 -5.66 17.53
N VAL A 75 -1.22 -5.89 16.30
CA VAL A 75 -2.05 -6.14 15.13
C VAL A 75 -2.57 -7.56 15.20
N ALA A 76 -3.87 -7.75 15.08
CA ALA A 76 -4.44 -9.10 14.96
C ALA A 76 -3.95 -9.76 13.67
N PRO A 77 -3.44 -11.01 13.72
CA PRO A 77 -2.93 -11.67 12.52
C PRO A 77 -4.07 -11.91 11.51
N THR A 78 -3.80 -11.54 10.27
CA THR A 78 -4.72 -11.76 9.14
C THR A 78 -4.15 -12.82 8.23
N SER A 79 -4.93 -13.86 7.94
CA SER A 79 -4.48 -14.95 7.05
C SER A 79 -4.22 -14.42 5.63
N ALA A 80 -3.28 -15.03 4.92
CA ALA A 80 -2.90 -14.58 3.58
C ALA A 80 -4.08 -14.59 2.59
N GLU A 81 -5.02 -15.52 2.76
CA GLU A 81 -6.23 -15.63 1.94
C GLU A 81 -7.17 -14.43 2.09
N ASN A 82 -7.11 -13.74 3.23
CA ASN A 82 -7.94 -12.57 3.52
C ASN A 82 -7.26 -11.25 3.11
N ILE A 83 -6.03 -11.29 2.60
CA ILE A 83 -5.31 -10.10 2.15
C ILE A 83 -5.38 -9.99 0.64
N VAL A 84 -5.86 -8.85 0.15
CA VAL A 84 -5.91 -8.51 -1.27
C VAL A 84 -5.04 -7.29 -1.55
N TYR A 85 -4.24 -7.37 -2.61
CA TYR A 85 -3.53 -6.21 -3.14
C TYR A 85 -4.35 -5.57 -4.25
N CYS A 86 -4.67 -4.30 -4.10
CA CYS A 86 -5.15 -3.46 -5.21
C CYS A 86 -3.91 -2.90 -5.91
N VAL A 87 -3.75 -3.21 -7.17
CA VAL A 87 -2.58 -2.80 -7.97
C VAL A 87 -2.92 -1.61 -8.82
N SER A 88 -2.05 -0.60 -8.80
CA SER A 88 -2.10 0.56 -9.68
C SER A 88 -0.71 0.82 -10.27
N SER A 89 -0.57 1.91 -11.00
CA SER A 89 0.73 2.42 -11.44
C SER A 89 0.78 3.93 -11.28
N VAL A 90 2.00 4.46 -11.12
CA VAL A 90 2.24 5.91 -11.07
C VAL A 90 1.66 6.59 -12.30
N GLN A 91 1.90 6.03 -13.50
CA GLN A 91 1.37 6.58 -14.75
C GLN A 91 -0.16 6.66 -14.73
N LYS A 92 -0.84 5.63 -14.20
CA LYS A 92 -2.30 5.62 -14.12
C LYS A 92 -2.86 6.72 -13.21
N ILE A 93 -2.18 7.01 -12.10
CA ILE A 93 -2.54 8.10 -11.20
C ILE A 93 -2.35 9.46 -11.90
N ILE A 94 -1.26 9.64 -12.65
CA ILE A 94 -0.99 10.84 -13.44
C ILE A 94 -2.04 11.02 -14.54
N ASP A 95 -2.35 9.98 -15.31
CA ASP A 95 -3.34 10.02 -16.41
C ASP A 95 -4.74 10.43 -15.91
N LEU A 96 -5.07 10.07 -14.68
CA LEU A 96 -6.32 10.42 -14.02
C LEU A 96 -6.27 11.76 -13.29
N GLN A 97 -5.14 12.47 -13.37
CA GLN A 97 -4.93 13.79 -12.76
C GLN A 97 -5.22 13.82 -11.24
N LEU A 98 -4.92 12.70 -10.54
CA LEU A 98 -5.06 12.62 -9.10
C LEU A 98 -3.84 13.26 -8.43
N ASP A 99 -4.09 14.05 -7.39
CA ASP A 99 -3.02 14.64 -6.58
C ASP A 99 -2.33 13.57 -5.74
N PHE A 100 -1.00 13.65 -5.68
CA PHE A 100 -0.20 12.70 -4.92
C PHE A 100 1.08 13.30 -4.35
N VAL A 101 1.61 12.62 -3.36
CA VAL A 101 2.99 12.76 -2.87
C VAL A 101 3.63 11.38 -2.80
N PHE A 102 4.95 11.32 -2.86
CA PHE A 102 5.67 10.07 -2.63
C PHE A 102 6.92 10.29 -1.78
N THR A 103 7.43 9.22 -1.19
CA THR A 103 8.58 9.27 -0.29
C THR A 103 9.60 8.20 -0.69
N ASP A 104 10.88 8.48 -0.41
CA ASP A 104 11.98 7.55 -0.65
C ASP A 104 12.14 6.50 0.47
N GLY A 105 11.25 6.52 1.44
CA GLY A 105 11.22 5.60 2.57
C GLY A 105 9.89 5.69 3.32
N HIS A 106 9.84 5.17 4.54
CA HIS A 106 8.67 5.23 5.39
C HIS A 106 8.23 6.69 5.63
N ALA A 107 6.99 7.05 5.31
CA ALA A 107 6.55 8.45 5.18
C ALA A 107 6.69 9.29 6.46
N VAL A 108 6.56 8.68 7.64
CA VAL A 108 6.68 9.38 8.93
C VAL A 108 8.08 9.27 9.55
N ASP A 109 9.03 8.67 8.84
CA ASP A 109 10.42 8.60 9.29
C ASP A 109 11.13 9.93 9.02
N GLY A 110 11.81 10.48 10.01
CA GLY A 110 12.50 11.78 9.92
C GLY A 110 13.63 11.85 8.88
N PHE A 111 14.11 10.72 8.39
CA PHE A 111 15.11 10.64 7.33
C PHE A 111 14.50 10.47 5.95
N SER A 112 13.18 10.35 5.84
CA SER A 112 12.49 10.24 4.55
C SER A 112 12.24 11.62 3.95
N SER A 113 12.53 11.74 2.66
CA SER A 113 12.21 12.93 1.87
C SER A 113 10.86 12.80 1.20
N GLN A 114 10.15 13.92 1.06
CA GLN A 114 8.85 14.01 0.42
C GLN A 114 9.01 14.64 -0.97
N TYR A 115 8.33 14.07 -1.94
CA TYR A 115 8.37 14.44 -3.35
C TYR A 115 6.97 14.62 -3.91
N THR A 116 6.85 15.39 -4.97
CA THR A 116 5.57 15.73 -5.63
C THR A 116 5.60 15.37 -7.11
N VAL A 117 4.56 15.76 -7.84
CA VAL A 117 4.50 15.60 -9.30
C VAL A 117 5.69 16.27 -10.02
N ALA A 118 6.28 17.33 -9.46
CA ALA A 118 7.44 18.01 -10.03
C ALA A 118 8.68 17.10 -10.09
N ASP A 119 8.77 16.12 -9.19
CA ASP A 119 9.93 15.24 -9.05
C ASP A 119 9.74 13.91 -9.81
N ILE A 120 8.56 13.68 -10.39
CA ILE A 120 8.15 12.38 -10.92
C ILE A 120 9.07 11.84 -12.03
N GLN A 121 9.67 12.73 -12.81
CA GLN A 121 10.61 12.35 -13.87
C GLN A 121 11.89 11.71 -13.31
N ASN A 122 12.21 11.99 -12.04
CA ASN A 122 13.39 11.49 -11.35
C ASN A 122 13.08 10.30 -10.42
N ILE A 123 11.87 9.77 -10.43
CA ILE A 123 11.42 8.72 -9.51
C ILE A 123 12.35 7.51 -9.49
N ASP A 124 12.89 7.14 -10.64
CA ASP A 124 13.79 5.99 -10.80
C ASP A 124 15.17 6.19 -10.15
N THR A 125 15.57 7.44 -9.94
CA THR A 125 16.82 7.80 -9.24
C THR A 125 16.59 8.11 -7.77
N ILE A 126 15.38 8.54 -7.41
CA ILE A 126 14.97 8.82 -6.04
C ILE A 126 14.77 7.52 -5.26
N LEU A 127 14.10 6.54 -5.88
CA LEU A 127 13.74 5.29 -5.22
C LEU A 127 14.87 4.27 -5.27
N ASP A 128 15.23 3.72 -4.12
CA ASP A 128 16.14 2.57 -4.06
C ASP A 128 15.41 1.26 -4.44
N LYS A 129 15.41 0.95 -5.73
CA LYS A 129 14.77 -0.27 -6.26
C LYS A 129 15.35 -1.56 -5.65
N ASN A 130 16.63 -1.56 -5.25
CA ASN A 130 17.25 -2.71 -4.62
C ASN A 130 16.69 -2.95 -3.22
N ALA A 131 16.58 -1.90 -2.41
CA ALA A 131 15.96 -2.00 -1.10
C ALA A 131 14.47 -2.35 -1.20
N ILE A 132 13.71 -1.69 -2.10
CA ILE A 132 12.28 -1.92 -2.31
C ILE A 132 12.00 -3.39 -2.65
N ASN A 133 12.79 -3.97 -3.56
CA ASN A 133 12.59 -5.35 -4.03
C ASN A 133 13.30 -6.40 -3.16
N ALA A 134 14.10 -6.00 -2.17
CA ALA A 134 14.83 -6.94 -1.32
C ALA A 134 13.87 -7.90 -0.59
N LYS A 135 14.24 -9.17 -0.53
CA LYS A 135 13.49 -10.17 0.25
C LYS A 135 13.58 -9.90 1.76
N TYR A 136 14.77 -9.50 2.21
CA TYR A 136 15.06 -9.22 3.61
C TYR A 136 15.46 -7.76 3.79
N TRP A 137 14.97 -7.13 4.86
CA TRP A 137 15.22 -5.72 5.19
C TRP A 137 16.13 -5.50 6.40
N LYS A 138 16.42 -6.56 7.16
CA LYS A 138 17.44 -6.50 8.22
C LYS A 138 18.80 -6.73 7.57
N ASP A 139 19.69 -5.74 7.73
CA ASP A 139 21.04 -5.77 7.18
C ASP A 139 21.96 -5.00 8.13
N GLU A 140 22.95 -5.68 8.71
CA GLU A 140 23.86 -5.05 9.68
C GLU A 140 24.80 -4.04 9.03
N ASN A 141 25.04 -4.16 7.73
CA ASN A 141 25.85 -3.25 6.94
C ASN A 141 25.07 -2.09 6.32
N ASP A 142 23.74 -2.12 6.42
CA ASP A 142 22.84 -1.12 5.84
C ASP A 142 21.61 -0.94 6.73
N LEU A 143 21.79 -0.17 7.79
CA LEU A 143 20.76 0.08 8.81
C LEU A 143 19.56 0.86 8.25
N ASP A 144 19.75 1.61 7.16
CA ASP A 144 18.71 2.40 6.51
C ASP A 144 17.86 1.61 5.49
N LYS A 145 18.26 0.39 5.16
CA LYS A 145 17.59 -0.45 4.16
C LYS A 145 16.10 -0.66 4.44
N LYS A 146 15.73 -0.83 5.72
CA LYS A 146 14.33 -0.99 6.11
C LYS A 146 13.51 0.24 5.73
N ARG A 147 13.97 1.45 6.07
CA ARG A 147 13.30 2.71 5.74
C ARG A 147 13.06 2.82 4.23
N ARG A 148 14.11 2.66 3.41
CA ARG A 148 14.03 2.74 1.94
C ARG A 148 13.15 1.65 1.32
N LYS A 149 13.10 0.45 1.93
CA LYS A 149 12.18 -0.61 1.51
C LYS A 149 10.71 -0.23 1.70
N GLU A 150 10.42 0.62 2.65
CA GLU A 150 9.08 1.12 2.97
C GLU A 150 8.73 2.40 2.21
N ALA A 151 9.39 2.66 1.06
CA ALA A 151 9.02 3.78 0.19
C ALA A 151 7.55 3.71 -0.21
N GLU A 152 6.86 4.86 -0.12
CA GLU A 152 5.41 4.95 -0.21
C GLU A 152 4.98 5.96 -1.26
N PHE A 153 3.79 5.72 -1.83
CA PHE A 153 3.10 6.62 -2.75
C PHE A 153 1.69 6.89 -2.21
N TRP A 154 1.34 8.16 -2.07
CA TRP A 154 0.15 8.60 -1.36
C TRP A 154 -0.73 9.41 -2.28
N VAL A 155 -1.97 8.98 -2.49
CA VAL A 155 -2.95 9.64 -3.37
C VAL A 155 -3.98 10.36 -2.51
N LEU A 156 -4.22 11.64 -2.78
CA LEU A 156 -5.16 12.47 -2.05
C LEU A 156 -6.60 12.08 -2.37
N GLY A 157 -7.40 11.88 -1.33
CA GLY A 157 -8.84 11.60 -1.45
C GLY A 157 -9.16 10.23 -2.06
N ASP A 158 -10.32 10.14 -2.70
CA ASP A 158 -10.84 8.89 -3.26
C ASP A 158 -10.14 8.50 -4.56
N ILE A 159 -9.98 7.20 -4.76
CA ILE A 159 -9.33 6.62 -5.93
C ILE A 159 -10.38 5.82 -6.71
N SER A 160 -10.72 6.31 -7.89
CA SER A 160 -11.71 5.65 -8.74
C SER A 160 -11.29 4.24 -9.14
N LEU A 161 -12.27 3.39 -9.45
CA LEU A 161 -12.03 2.03 -9.93
C LEU A 161 -11.12 2.00 -11.19
N HIS A 162 -11.19 3.05 -12.02
CA HIS A 162 -10.35 3.17 -13.22
C HIS A 162 -8.85 3.27 -12.93
N ALA A 163 -8.47 3.64 -11.71
CA ALA A 163 -7.07 3.66 -11.28
C ALA A 163 -6.54 2.26 -10.93
N ILE A 164 -7.41 1.28 -10.73
CA ILE A 164 -7.03 -0.07 -10.32
C ILE A 164 -6.80 -0.93 -11.55
N LEU A 165 -5.57 -1.39 -11.72
CA LEU A 165 -5.15 -2.26 -12.84
C LEU A 165 -5.48 -3.73 -12.59
N GLY A 166 -5.66 -4.13 -11.34
CA GLY A 166 -5.99 -5.49 -10.97
C GLY A 166 -5.88 -5.77 -9.48
N TYR A 167 -6.24 -6.99 -9.12
CA TYR A 167 -6.20 -7.49 -7.75
C TYR A 167 -5.32 -8.73 -7.68
N ILE A 168 -4.51 -8.83 -6.61
CA ILE A 168 -3.68 -9.99 -6.34
C ILE A 168 -4.11 -10.58 -4.99
N THR A 169 -4.43 -11.87 -4.99
CA THR A 169 -4.79 -12.62 -3.80
C THR A 169 -3.86 -13.81 -3.62
N TYR A 170 -3.68 -14.26 -2.39
CA TYR A 170 -3.05 -15.54 -2.11
C TYR A 170 -4.10 -16.65 -2.26
N GLN A 171 -3.78 -17.69 -3.03
CA GLN A 171 -4.60 -18.89 -3.12
C GLN A 171 -3.77 -20.11 -2.77
N ARG A 172 -4.20 -20.87 -1.75
CA ARG A 172 -3.66 -22.21 -1.56
C ARG A 172 -4.01 -23.03 -2.79
N LYS A 173 -3.05 -23.81 -3.35
CA LYS A 173 -3.33 -24.72 -4.47
C LYS A 173 -4.53 -25.59 -4.11
N CYS A 174 -5.71 -25.27 -4.63
CA CYS A 174 -6.84 -26.18 -4.63
C CYS A 174 -6.51 -27.36 -5.55
N LYS A 175 -6.69 -28.58 -5.09
CA LYS A 175 -6.81 -29.74 -5.98
C LYS A 175 -7.98 -29.44 -6.91
N LYS A 176 -7.74 -29.58 -8.22
CA LYS A 176 -8.69 -29.30 -9.30
C LYS A 176 -10.11 -29.74 -8.95
N GLN A 177 -11.05 -28.80 -8.93
CA GLN A 177 -12.42 -28.99 -9.37
C GLN A 177 -12.99 -27.63 -9.78
N ASP A 178 -13.41 -27.60 -11.06
CA ASP A 178 -14.35 -26.71 -11.72
C ASP A 178 -14.00 -25.24 -12.00
N ASN A 179 -13.94 -25.03 -13.30
CA ASN A 179 -14.03 -23.88 -14.18
C ASN A 179 -14.65 -22.59 -13.63
N HIS A 180 -13.94 -21.52 -13.99
CA HIS A 180 -14.28 -20.09 -14.03
C HIS A 180 -13.88 -19.27 -12.81
N LEU A 181 -12.87 -18.50 -12.96
CA LEU A 181 -12.58 -17.08 -12.81
C LEU A 181 -11.12 -16.85 -12.43
N TRP A 182 -10.40 -16.17 -13.29
CA TRP A 182 -9.22 -15.31 -13.12
C TRP A 182 -8.41 -15.48 -11.82
N CYS A 183 -7.43 -16.38 -11.81
CA CYS A 183 -6.38 -16.43 -10.80
C CYS A 183 -5.00 -16.47 -11.45
N ARG A 184 -4.25 -15.36 -11.40
CA ARG A 184 -2.80 -15.43 -11.52
C ARG A 184 -2.22 -15.51 -10.11
N CYS A 185 -1.80 -16.71 -9.73
CA CYS A 185 -1.07 -16.94 -8.47
C CYS A 185 0.35 -16.40 -8.60
N TYR A 186 0.72 -15.41 -7.82
CA TYR A 186 2.10 -15.16 -7.45
C TYR A 186 2.33 -15.74 -6.05
N GLN A 187 3.18 -16.76 -5.98
CA GLN A 187 3.55 -17.41 -4.73
C GLN A 187 4.48 -16.47 -3.96
N CYS A 188 3.95 -15.72 -2.99
CA CYS A 188 4.77 -15.04 -1.99
C CYS A 188 4.96 -15.99 -0.80
N SER A 189 5.93 -16.90 -0.87
CA SER A 189 6.45 -17.58 0.31
C SER A 189 7.64 -16.81 0.87
N TYR A 190 7.60 -16.56 2.18
CA TYR A 190 8.73 -16.06 2.95
C TYR A 190 9.77 -17.17 3.14
#